data_e9efd41dbb67a9cf13440d4f597d33e8
#
_entry.id   e9efd41dbb67a9cf13440d4f597d33e8
#
_cell.length_a   1.000
_cell.length_b   1.000
_cell.length_c   1.000
_cell.angle_alpha   90.00
_cell.angle_beta   90.00
_cell.angle_gamma   90.00
#
_symmetry.space_group_name_H-M   'P 1'
#
loop_
_entity.id
_entity.type
_entity.pdbx_description
1 polymer ?
#
loop_
_entity_poly.entity_id
_entity_poly.type
_entity_poly.pdbx_seq_one_letter_code
_entity_poly.pdbx_strand_id
1 'polypeptide(L)'
;MIYYKTEEEIELVRKSSLLVAKTHAEIAGLIKPGITTLALDKIAEEFIRDNGGVPAFKGYGGFPNTLCMSPNDQVVHGIPNDRALEDGEILSVDCGVVMNGYYGDSAFTYEVGEVDAETKQLLKVTKESLYKGIEQAVAGNRIGDIGYAVQQHAESFGYGVVRELVGHGVGKNLHESPEVPNYGRRGKGVMLKEGLVIAIEPMINLGTKRVLQHNDGWTITTIDNQPSAHFEHTIVVRKGKAEILSSFEEIEKKING
;
A
#
# COMPACT_ATOMS: atom_id res chain seq x y z
N MET A 1 18.12 -9.57 9.13
CA MET A 1 18.31 -10.87 8.41
C MET A 1 17.19 -11.01 7.40
N ILE A 2 17.47 -11.49 6.18
CA ILE A 2 16.43 -11.72 5.16
C ILE A 2 15.93 -13.15 5.29
N TYR A 3 14.60 -13.32 5.35
CA TYR A 3 13.95 -14.62 5.48
C TYR A 3 13.31 -15.02 4.14
N TYR A 4 13.60 -16.23 3.69
CA TYR A 4 12.97 -16.84 2.51
C TYR A 4 11.92 -17.83 3.03
N LYS A 5 10.67 -17.64 2.67
CA LYS A 5 9.53 -18.41 3.18
C LYS A 5 9.41 -19.75 2.44
N THR A 6 8.97 -20.77 3.18
CA THR A 6 8.52 -22.05 2.59
C THR A 6 7.17 -21.86 1.90
N GLU A 7 6.71 -22.85 1.12
CA GLU A 7 5.38 -22.78 0.48
C GLU A 7 4.26 -22.73 1.51
N GLU A 8 4.39 -23.43 2.64
CA GLU A 8 3.43 -23.39 3.74
C GLU A 8 3.37 -21.99 4.38
N GLU A 9 4.51 -21.34 4.59
CA GLU A 9 4.57 -19.98 5.13
C GLU A 9 3.99 -18.95 4.14
N ILE A 10 4.27 -19.11 2.84
CA ILE A 10 3.70 -18.26 1.77
C ILE A 10 2.17 -18.37 1.77
N GLU A 11 1.64 -19.59 1.94
CA GLU A 11 0.19 -19.80 2.00
C GLU A 11 -0.45 -19.12 3.24
N LEU A 12 0.27 -19.06 4.37
CA LEU A 12 -0.19 -18.31 5.55
C LEU A 12 -0.20 -16.80 5.30
N VAL A 13 0.84 -16.25 4.65
CA VAL A 13 0.85 -14.84 4.23
C VAL A 13 -0.29 -14.57 3.24
N ARG A 14 -0.52 -15.46 2.26
CA ARG A 14 -1.63 -15.35 1.31
C ARG A 14 -2.98 -15.22 1.99
N LYS A 15 -3.27 -16.06 3.01
CA LYS A 15 -4.54 -16.00 3.76
C LYS A 15 -4.74 -14.65 4.41
N SER A 16 -3.72 -14.09 5.02
CA SER A 16 -3.76 -12.75 5.62
C SER A 16 -3.97 -11.67 4.55
N SER A 17 -3.23 -11.74 3.44
CA SER A 17 -3.32 -10.79 2.33
C SER A 17 -4.70 -10.85 1.62
N LEU A 18 -5.32 -12.01 1.54
CA LEU A 18 -6.68 -12.13 1.00
C LEU A 18 -7.74 -11.57 1.97
N LEU A 19 -7.52 -11.65 3.29
CA LEU A 19 -8.40 -10.97 4.24
C LEU A 19 -8.23 -9.46 4.17
N VAL A 20 -7.01 -8.94 3.95
CA VAL A 20 -6.78 -7.52 3.63
C VAL A 20 -7.59 -7.10 2.40
N ALA A 21 -7.52 -7.85 1.29
CA ALA A 21 -8.26 -7.56 0.07
C ALA A 21 -9.79 -7.53 0.30
N LYS A 22 -10.32 -8.47 1.09
CA LYS A 22 -11.74 -8.51 1.47
C LYS A 22 -12.14 -7.32 2.36
N THR A 23 -11.26 -6.92 3.27
CA THR A 23 -11.48 -5.74 4.13
C THR A 23 -11.57 -4.46 3.29
N HIS A 24 -10.66 -4.30 2.32
CA HIS A 24 -10.75 -3.22 1.35
C HIS A 24 -12.06 -3.25 0.55
N ALA A 25 -12.47 -4.42 0.07
CA ALA A 25 -13.72 -4.58 -0.69
C ALA A 25 -14.96 -4.27 0.17
N GLU A 26 -14.95 -4.59 1.47
CA GLU A 26 -16.03 -4.28 2.41
C GLU A 26 -16.25 -2.77 2.53
N ILE A 27 -15.17 -2.00 2.68
CA ILE A 27 -15.27 -0.54 2.82
C ILE A 27 -15.39 0.19 1.48
N ALA A 28 -14.95 -0.39 0.37
CA ALA A 28 -14.92 0.25 -0.96
C ALA A 28 -16.29 0.82 -1.37
N GLY A 29 -17.36 0.05 -1.17
CA GLY A 29 -18.73 0.50 -1.49
C GLY A 29 -19.30 1.56 -0.55
N LEU A 30 -18.61 1.87 0.55
CA LEU A 30 -19.02 2.86 1.54
C LEU A 30 -18.28 4.19 1.40
N ILE A 31 -17.17 4.20 0.64
CA ILE A 31 -16.37 5.41 0.41
C ILE A 31 -17.13 6.33 -0.54
N LYS A 32 -17.66 7.42 0.02
CA LYS A 32 -18.43 8.45 -0.69
C LYS A 32 -18.44 9.76 0.10
N PRO A 33 -18.77 10.89 -0.51
CA PRO A 33 -18.94 12.15 0.22
C PRO A 33 -19.88 11.99 1.44
N GLY A 34 -19.47 12.55 2.57
CA GLY A 34 -20.20 12.53 3.83
C GLY A 34 -19.84 11.41 4.81
N ILE A 35 -19.12 10.35 4.37
CA ILE A 35 -18.59 9.33 5.29
C ILE A 35 -17.34 9.86 6.03
N THR A 36 -17.12 9.41 7.27
CA THR A 36 -15.90 9.74 8.01
C THR A 36 -14.90 8.60 7.94
N THR A 37 -13.61 8.90 7.96
CA THR A 37 -12.56 7.87 7.99
C THR A 37 -12.64 7.03 9.26
N LEU A 38 -13.06 7.60 10.39
CA LEU A 38 -13.27 6.87 11.64
C LEU A 38 -14.42 5.84 11.54
N ALA A 39 -15.49 6.15 10.81
CA ALA A 39 -16.57 5.19 10.57
C ALA A 39 -16.10 4.00 9.72
N LEU A 40 -15.31 4.26 8.67
CA LEU A 40 -14.72 3.22 7.83
C LEU A 40 -13.72 2.35 8.61
N ASP A 41 -12.90 2.94 9.46
CA ASP A 41 -11.93 2.24 10.33
C ASP A 41 -12.64 1.24 11.26
N LYS A 42 -13.76 1.67 11.86
CA LYS A 42 -14.55 0.81 12.74
C LYS A 42 -15.14 -0.38 11.99
N ILE A 43 -15.72 -0.16 10.82
CA ILE A 43 -16.28 -1.24 9.97
C ILE A 43 -15.17 -2.23 9.58
N ALA A 44 -14.00 -1.72 9.19
CA ALA A 44 -12.86 -2.57 8.84
C ALA A 44 -12.38 -3.38 10.04
N GLU A 45 -12.30 -2.82 11.24
CA GLU A 45 -11.92 -3.55 12.45
C GLU A 45 -12.89 -4.70 12.76
N GLU A 46 -14.20 -4.40 12.74
CA GLU A 46 -15.26 -5.40 12.96
C GLU A 46 -15.13 -6.53 11.93
N PHE A 47 -15.01 -6.19 10.64
CA PHE A 47 -14.89 -7.17 9.56
C PHE A 47 -13.65 -8.06 9.71
N ILE A 48 -12.47 -7.48 9.99
CA ILE A 48 -11.24 -8.24 10.21
C ILE A 48 -11.42 -9.26 11.34
N ARG A 49 -11.97 -8.83 12.48
CA ARG A 49 -12.16 -9.68 13.67
C ARG A 49 -13.18 -10.78 13.44
N ASP A 50 -14.30 -10.47 12.80
CA ASP A 50 -15.37 -11.44 12.47
C ASP A 50 -14.87 -12.53 11.50
N ASN A 51 -13.85 -12.23 10.69
CA ASN A 51 -13.20 -13.18 9.80
C ASN A 51 -11.94 -13.85 10.40
N GLY A 52 -11.72 -13.75 11.71
CA GLY A 52 -10.67 -14.44 12.44
C GLY A 52 -9.28 -13.83 12.31
N GLY A 53 -9.18 -12.61 11.77
CA GLY A 53 -7.95 -11.83 11.72
C GLY A 53 -7.79 -10.91 12.92
N VAL A 54 -6.62 -10.32 13.02
CA VAL A 54 -6.31 -9.25 13.98
C VAL A 54 -5.76 -8.05 13.18
N PRO A 55 -6.27 -6.81 13.41
CA PRO A 55 -5.69 -5.61 12.80
C PRO A 55 -4.20 -5.50 13.13
N ALA A 56 -3.36 -5.37 12.09
CA ALA A 56 -1.91 -5.38 12.25
C ALA A 56 -1.35 -4.02 12.72
N PHE A 57 -2.01 -2.92 12.36
CA PHE A 57 -1.53 -1.57 12.66
C PHE A 57 -1.94 -1.09 14.05
N LYS A 58 -3.12 -1.50 14.53
CA LYS A 58 -3.65 -1.05 15.82
C LYS A 58 -2.74 -1.47 16.98
N GLY A 59 -2.10 -0.47 17.60
CA GLY A 59 -1.10 -0.66 18.68
C GLY A 59 0.33 -0.87 18.19
N TYR A 60 0.56 -1.06 16.88
CA TYR A 60 1.91 -1.19 16.31
C TYR A 60 2.65 0.14 16.43
N GLY A 61 3.77 0.15 17.17
CA GLY A 61 4.51 1.38 17.48
C GLY A 61 3.66 2.46 18.18
N GLY A 62 2.47 2.13 18.68
CA GLY A 62 1.53 3.07 19.30
C GLY A 62 0.50 3.67 18.34
N PHE A 63 0.41 3.19 17.08
CA PHE A 63 -0.62 3.65 16.15
C PHE A 63 -2.03 3.35 16.68
N PRO A 64 -2.97 4.34 16.70
CA PRO A 64 -4.21 4.19 17.46
C PRO A 64 -5.32 3.39 16.76
N ASN A 65 -5.27 3.26 15.44
CA ASN A 65 -6.38 2.78 14.59
C ASN A 65 -6.05 1.49 13.85
N THR A 66 -7.06 0.92 13.21
CA THR A 66 -6.98 -0.33 12.42
C THR A 66 -6.36 -0.09 11.06
N LEU A 67 -6.74 1.01 10.41
CA LEU A 67 -6.31 1.42 9.07
C LEU A 67 -5.50 2.71 9.13
N CYS A 68 -4.53 2.87 8.23
CA CYS A 68 -4.03 4.19 7.88
C CYS A 68 -4.94 4.77 6.79
N MET A 69 -5.49 5.97 7.02
CA MET A 69 -6.38 6.63 6.07
C MET A 69 -5.89 8.04 5.78
N SER A 70 -5.40 8.23 4.57
CA SER A 70 -4.65 9.41 4.14
C SER A 70 -5.37 10.11 2.99
N PRO A 71 -6.20 11.15 3.26
CA PRO A 71 -6.88 11.91 2.21
C PRO A 71 -5.93 12.92 1.54
N ASN A 72 -6.14 13.12 0.24
CA ASN A 72 -5.54 14.17 -0.61
C ASN A 72 -4.00 14.25 -0.55
N ASP A 73 -3.47 15.26 0.14
CA ASP A 73 -2.04 15.53 0.30
C ASP A 73 -1.37 14.67 1.37
N GLN A 74 -2.15 13.90 2.13
CA GLN A 74 -1.58 12.92 3.03
C GLN A 74 -1.04 11.74 2.24
N VAL A 75 0.25 11.48 2.40
CA VAL A 75 0.97 10.42 1.69
C VAL A 75 0.64 9.07 2.30
N VAL A 76 0.89 8.92 3.62
CA VAL A 76 0.63 7.70 4.40
C VAL A 76 0.44 8.04 5.89
N HIS A 77 0.07 7.01 6.66
CA HIS A 77 -0.07 7.01 8.12
C HIS A 77 -1.09 8.03 8.65
N GLY A 78 -2.03 8.48 7.80
CA GLY A 78 -3.13 9.33 8.24
C GLY A 78 -3.97 8.62 9.30
N ILE A 79 -4.25 9.33 10.40
CA ILE A 79 -5.05 8.81 11.51
C ILE A 79 -6.54 9.02 11.20
N PRO A 80 -7.37 7.97 11.19
CA PRO A 80 -8.83 8.07 11.05
C PRO A 80 -9.44 9.07 12.04
N ASN A 81 -10.37 9.90 11.56
CA ASN A 81 -10.99 10.96 12.35
C ASN A 81 -12.44 11.22 11.92
N ASP A 82 -13.10 12.17 12.60
CA ASP A 82 -14.53 12.51 12.40
C ASP A 82 -14.78 13.49 11.23
N ARG A 83 -13.74 13.92 10.49
CA ARG A 83 -13.96 14.75 9.31
C ARG A 83 -14.65 13.93 8.22
N ALA A 84 -15.77 14.43 7.73
CA ALA A 84 -16.46 13.84 6.59
C ALA A 84 -15.61 14.05 5.31
N LEU A 85 -15.52 13.00 4.49
CA LEU A 85 -14.93 13.09 3.17
C LEU A 85 -15.81 13.96 2.25
N GLU A 86 -15.18 14.73 1.37
CA GLU A 86 -15.85 15.64 0.45
C GLU A 86 -15.79 15.13 -1.00
N ASP A 87 -16.68 15.61 -1.84
CA ASP A 87 -16.66 15.31 -3.27
C ASP A 87 -15.40 15.85 -3.93
N GLY A 88 -14.76 15.06 -4.77
CA GLY A 88 -13.52 15.41 -5.44
C GLY A 88 -12.23 15.02 -4.67
N GLU A 89 -12.34 14.51 -3.46
CA GLU A 89 -11.18 14.03 -2.71
C GLU A 89 -10.71 12.65 -3.19
N ILE A 90 -9.48 12.31 -2.84
CA ILE A 90 -8.97 10.94 -2.90
C ILE A 90 -8.66 10.45 -1.49
N LEU A 91 -8.75 9.15 -1.26
CA LEU A 91 -8.44 8.52 0.02
C LEU A 91 -7.51 7.33 -0.19
N SER A 92 -6.26 7.44 0.20
CA SER A 92 -5.36 6.29 0.33
C SER A 92 -5.70 5.54 1.61
N VAL A 93 -6.07 4.28 1.47
CA VAL A 93 -6.31 3.37 2.59
C VAL A 93 -5.23 2.31 2.58
N ASP A 94 -4.58 2.13 3.71
CA ASP A 94 -3.60 1.08 3.94
C ASP A 94 -4.08 0.18 5.07
N CYS A 95 -4.03 -1.14 4.84
CA CYS A 95 -4.61 -2.17 5.68
C CYS A 95 -3.65 -3.34 5.87
N GLY A 96 -3.28 -3.57 7.13
CA GLY A 96 -2.54 -4.75 7.54
C GLY A 96 -3.40 -5.70 8.39
N VAL A 97 -3.26 -7.01 8.15
CA VAL A 97 -3.93 -8.07 8.92
C VAL A 97 -2.93 -9.15 9.31
N VAL A 98 -3.06 -9.66 10.54
CA VAL A 98 -2.34 -10.86 10.96
C VAL A 98 -3.32 -12.01 11.20
N MET A 99 -3.02 -13.16 10.59
CA MET A 99 -3.71 -14.44 10.82
C MET A 99 -2.67 -15.56 10.97
N ASN A 100 -2.89 -16.47 11.92
CA ASN A 100 -2.00 -17.63 12.13
C ASN A 100 -0.52 -17.23 12.30
N GLY A 101 -0.25 -16.05 12.85
CA GLY A 101 1.09 -15.53 13.10
C GLY A 101 1.84 -15.01 11.87
N TYR A 102 1.15 -14.80 10.74
CA TYR A 102 1.71 -14.18 9.53
C TYR A 102 0.92 -12.95 9.13
N TYR A 103 1.62 -11.94 8.62
CA TYR A 103 1.07 -10.66 8.19
C TYR A 103 0.73 -10.67 6.69
N GLY A 104 -0.29 -9.93 6.34
CA GLY A 104 -0.58 -9.49 4.98
C GLY A 104 -0.77 -7.98 5.00
N ASP A 105 -0.38 -7.31 3.93
CA ASP A 105 -0.35 -5.87 3.80
C ASP A 105 -0.72 -5.43 2.40
N SER A 106 -1.53 -4.37 2.27
CA SER A 106 -1.88 -3.80 0.98
C SER A 106 -2.53 -2.43 1.13
N ALA A 107 -2.25 -1.53 0.19
CA ALA A 107 -2.86 -0.21 0.11
C ALA A 107 -3.55 0.03 -1.23
N PHE A 108 -4.61 0.82 -1.20
CA PHE A 108 -5.37 1.24 -2.37
C PHE A 108 -5.86 2.68 -2.20
N THR A 109 -5.73 3.51 -3.26
CA THR A 109 -6.26 4.86 -3.28
C THR A 109 -7.61 4.90 -4.00
N TYR A 110 -8.62 5.39 -3.30
CA TYR A 110 -10.01 5.51 -3.76
C TYR A 110 -10.33 6.92 -4.22
N GLU A 111 -11.18 7.04 -5.24
CA GLU A 111 -11.85 8.29 -5.60
C GLU A 111 -13.06 8.50 -4.66
N VAL A 112 -13.30 9.73 -4.23
CA VAL A 112 -14.45 10.12 -3.40
C VAL A 112 -15.34 11.03 -4.25
N GLY A 113 -16.41 10.48 -4.82
CA GLY A 113 -17.26 11.20 -5.76
C GLY A 113 -16.55 11.50 -7.10
N GLU A 114 -16.72 12.71 -7.62
CA GLU A 114 -16.16 13.13 -8.90
C GLU A 114 -14.80 13.81 -8.74
N VAL A 115 -13.74 13.09 -9.08
CA VAL A 115 -12.35 13.55 -8.99
C VAL A 115 -11.91 14.18 -10.32
N ASP A 116 -11.08 15.20 -10.28
CA ASP A 116 -10.56 15.87 -11.48
C ASP A 116 -9.63 14.96 -12.32
N ALA A 117 -9.44 15.30 -13.58
CA ALA A 117 -8.72 14.49 -14.55
C ALA A 117 -7.21 14.34 -14.22
N GLU A 118 -6.59 15.34 -13.60
CA GLU A 118 -5.17 15.32 -13.24
C GLU A 118 -4.94 14.36 -12.08
N THR A 119 -5.82 14.39 -11.07
CA THR A 119 -5.81 13.47 -9.94
C THR A 119 -6.12 12.04 -10.38
N LYS A 120 -7.10 11.81 -11.28
CA LYS A 120 -7.36 10.49 -11.90
C LYS A 120 -6.12 9.96 -12.62
N GLN A 121 -5.39 10.82 -13.32
CA GLN A 121 -4.14 10.43 -13.99
C GLN A 121 -3.06 10.04 -12.95
N LEU A 122 -2.94 10.74 -11.83
CA LEU A 122 -2.03 10.39 -10.74
C LEU A 122 -2.34 8.97 -10.21
N LEU A 123 -3.60 8.66 -9.89
CA LEU A 123 -4.00 7.34 -9.40
C LEU A 123 -3.62 6.24 -10.40
N LYS A 124 -3.94 6.46 -11.68
CA LYS A 124 -3.61 5.53 -12.75
C LYS A 124 -2.10 5.28 -12.85
N VAL A 125 -1.30 6.33 -12.92
CA VAL A 125 0.17 6.22 -13.05
C VAL A 125 0.80 5.57 -11.82
N THR A 126 0.31 5.87 -10.62
CA THR A 126 0.80 5.25 -9.38
C THR A 126 0.53 3.76 -9.39
N LYS A 127 -0.68 3.34 -9.74
CA LYS A 127 -1.05 1.93 -9.87
C LYS A 127 -0.24 1.22 -10.97
N GLU A 128 -0.06 1.85 -12.12
CA GLU A 128 0.80 1.31 -13.19
C GLU A 128 2.25 1.18 -12.73
N SER A 129 2.79 2.14 -11.97
CA SER A 129 4.16 2.08 -11.44
C SER A 129 4.36 0.92 -10.48
N LEU A 130 3.34 0.58 -9.65
CA LEU A 130 3.34 -0.62 -8.82
C LEU A 130 3.54 -1.89 -9.67
N TYR A 131 2.74 -2.06 -10.72
CA TYR A 131 2.85 -3.24 -11.58
C TYR A 131 4.18 -3.27 -12.35
N LYS A 132 4.73 -2.11 -12.75
CA LYS A 132 6.08 -2.03 -13.33
C LYS A 132 7.16 -2.50 -12.36
N GLY A 133 7.02 -2.16 -11.08
CA GLY A 133 7.88 -2.68 -10.02
C GLY A 133 7.75 -4.19 -9.85
N ILE A 134 6.52 -4.70 -9.78
CA ILE A 134 6.22 -6.14 -9.64
C ILE A 134 6.78 -6.96 -10.80
N GLU A 135 6.73 -6.46 -12.05
CA GLU A 135 7.34 -7.12 -13.21
C GLU A 135 8.85 -7.37 -13.04
N GLN A 136 9.54 -6.54 -12.23
CA GLN A 136 10.96 -6.69 -11.94
C GLN A 136 11.24 -7.57 -10.72
N ALA A 137 10.23 -7.93 -9.93
CA ALA A 137 10.38 -8.70 -8.69
C ALA A 137 10.55 -10.21 -8.95
N VAL A 138 11.48 -10.58 -9.81
CA VAL A 138 11.76 -11.97 -10.20
C VAL A 138 13.13 -12.44 -9.70
N ALA A 139 13.25 -13.74 -9.44
CA ALA A 139 14.49 -14.33 -8.96
C ALA A 139 15.66 -14.06 -9.94
N GLY A 140 16.77 -13.56 -9.41
CA GLY A 140 17.96 -13.14 -10.18
C GLY A 140 18.07 -11.63 -10.38
N ASN A 141 16.98 -10.89 -10.37
CA ASN A 141 17.00 -9.43 -10.35
C ASN A 141 17.40 -8.92 -8.94
N ARG A 142 17.46 -7.61 -8.77
CA ARG A 142 17.80 -6.96 -7.50
C ARG A 142 16.72 -5.94 -7.09
N ILE A 143 16.69 -5.60 -5.82
CA ILE A 143 15.76 -4.59 -5.27
C ILE A 143 15.81 -3.28 -6.07
N GLY A 144 16.99 -2.83 -6.49
CA GLY A 144 17.14 -1.61 -7.30
C GLY A 144 16.52 -1.69 -8.69
N ASP A 145 16.24 -2.88 -9.21
CA ASP A 145 15.52 -3.03 -10.50
C ASP A 145 14.04 -2.70 -10.31
N ILE A 146 13.45 -3.09 -9.15
CA ILE A 146 12.07 -2.74 -8.76
C ILE A 146 11.94 -1.22 -8.64
N GLY A 147 12.74 -0.60 -7.77
CA GLY A 147 12.67 0.85 -7.54
C GLY A 147 12.97 1.67 -8.79
N TYR A 148 13.89 1.22 -9.65
CA TYR A 148 14.15 1.86 -10.93
C TYR A 148 12.92 1.85 -11.84
N ALA A 149 12.22 0.73 -11.94
CA ALA A 149 11.03 0.60 -12.80
C ALA A 149 9.87 1.49 -12.32
N VAL A 150 9.62 1.50 -10.99
CA VAL A 150 8.64 2.40 -10.36
C VAL A 150 8.99 3.87 -10.67
N GLN A 151 10.23 4.26 -10.36
CA GLN A 151 10.71 5.64 -10.53
C GLN A 151 10.62 6.11 -11.98
N GLN A 152 11.10 5.32 -12.92
CA GLN A 152 11.11 5.70 -14.33
C GLN A 152 9.71 5.91 -14.88
N HIS A 153 8.75 5.07 -14.46
CA HIS A 153 7.38 5.24 -14.90
C HIS A 153 6.77 6.52 -14.34
N ALA A 154 6.77 6.72 -13.02
CA ALA A 154 6.17 7.89 -12.38
C ALA A 154 6.83 9.22 -12.80
N GLU A 155 8.17 9.29 -12.83
CA GLU A 155 8.92 10.50 -13.22
C GLU A 155 8.74 10.84 -14.71
N SER A 156 8.39 9.88 -15.59
CA SER A 156 8.08 10.17 -16.99
C SER A 156 6.81 11.01 -17.19
N PHE A 157 5.93 11.03 -16.18
CA PHE A 157 4.75 11.90 -16.12
C PHE A 157 5.00 13.21 -15.34
N GLY A 158 6.23 13.41 -14.84
CA GLY A 158 6.60 14.60 -14.06
C GLY A 158 6.26 14.48 -12.56
N TYR A 159 5.86 13.31 -12.08
CA TYR A 159 5.43 13.10 -10.70
C TYR A 159 6.60 12.86 -9.75
N GLY A 160 6.42 13.24 -8.47
CA GLY A 160 7.38 13.06 -7.41
C GLY A 160 7.32 11.66 -6.79
N VAL A 161 8.45 10.93 -6.80
CA VAL A 161 8.54 9.63 -6.11
C VAL A 161 9.08 9.85 -4.69
N VAL A 162 8.29 9.50 -3.67
CA VAL A 162 8.67 9.62 -2.26
C VAL A 162 9.87 8.73 -1.96
N ARG A 163 10.82 9.21 -1.14
CA ARG A 163 12.09 8.53 -0.86
C ARG A 163 12.30 8.19 0.61
N GLU A 164 11.62 8.87 1.49
CA GLU A 164 11.71 8.73 2.95
C GLU A 164 11.00 7.49 3.46
N LEU A 165 10.09 6.96 2.66
CA LEU A 165 9.25 5.80 2.94
C LEU A 165 9.47 4.75 1.85
N VAL A 166 9.51 3.50 2.25
CA VAL A 166 9.91 2.39 1.38
C VAL A 166 9.14 1.13 1.71
N GLY A 167 8.95 0.25 0.75
CA GLY A 167 8.42 -1.08 0.96
C GLY A 167 9.38 -1.96 1.78
N HIS A 168 8.93 -3.13 2.16
CA HIS A 168 9.62 -3.97 3.13
C HIS A 168 9.36 -5.46 2.90
N GLY A 169 10.13 -6.31 3.56
CA GLY A 169 9.78 -7.73 3.70
C GLY A 169 8.54 -7.89 4.56
N VAL A 170 7.75 -8.93 4.30
CA VAL A 170 6.55 -9.30 5.05
C VAL A 170 6.61 -10.75 5.46
N GLY A 171 6.14 -11.08 6.67
CA GLY A 171 6.15 -12.47 7.13
C GLY A 171 5.60 -12.65 8.53
N LYS A 172 6.44 -13.13 9.45
CA LYS A 172 6.11 -13.23 10.90
C LYS A 172 6.11 -11.87 11.61
N ASN A 173 6.71 -10.87 10.97
CA ASN A 173 6.61 -9.48 11.39
C ASN A 173 6.01 -8.68 10.23
N LEU A 174 5.33 -7.58 10.58
CA LEU A 174 4.80 -6.63 9.60
C LEU A 174 5.93 -6.10 8.72
N HIS A 175 6.99 -5.59 9.34
CA HIS A 175 8.18 -5.11 8.65
C HIS A 175 9.35 -6.06 8.86
N GLU A 176 9.81 -6.67 7.77
CA GLU A 176 11.03 -7.49 7.70
C GLU A 176 12.03 -6.89 6.71
N SER A 177 13.28 -7.34 6.79
CA SER A 177 14.25 -7.06 5.72
C SER A 177 13.93 -7.87 4.46
N PRO A 178 14.23 -7.33 3.26
CA PRO A 178 14.92 -6.07 2.98
C PRO A 178 13.96 -4.88 2.87
N GLU A 179 14.49 -3.66 2.94
CA GLU A 179 13.80 -2.48 2.44
C GLU A 179 13.64 -2.56 0.91
N VAL A 180 12.52 -2.03 0.40
CA VAL A 180 12.16 -2.02 -1.04
C VAL A 180 11.85 -0.58 -1.49
N PRO A 181 12.88 0.25 -1.73
CA PRO A 181 12.68 1.62 -2.18
C PRO A 181 11.96 1.71 -3.52
N ASN A 182 11.09 2.73 -3.65
CA ASN A 182 10.38 3.06 -4.88
C ASN A 182 11.25 3.83 -5.91
N TYR A 183 12.52 3.92 -5.66
CA TYR A 183 13.55 4.52 -6.52
C TYR A 183 14.82 3.66 -6.49
N GLY A 184 15.66 3.80 -7.49
CA GLY A 184 16.89 3.00 -7.48
C GLY A 184 17.70 3.04 -8.76
N ARG A 185 18.62 2.10 -8.84
CA ARG A 185 19.48 1.87 -10.03
C ARG A 185 19.46 0.40 -10.40
N ARG A 186 19.32 0.11 -11.68
CA ARG A 186 19.35 -1.26 -12.20
C ARG A 186 20.60 -2.01 -11.73
N GLY A 187 20.40 -3.27 -11.36
CA GLY A 187 21.46 -4.19 -10.93
C GLY A 187 22.07 -3.84 -9.56
N LYS A 188 21.43 -2.99 -8.74
CA LYS A 188 21.93 -2.62 -7.41
C LYS A 188 21.02 -3.17 -6.29
N GLY A 189 21.58 -3.25 -5.09
CA GLY A 189 20.87 -3.72 -3.91
C GLY A 189 20.85 -5.24 -3.76
N VAL A 190 20.01 -5.73 -2.86
CA VAL A 190 19.85 -7.14 -2.52
C VAL A 190 19.37 -7.94 -3.74
N MET A 191 19.98 -9.11 -3.97
CA MET A 191 19.54 -10.05 -5.00
C MET A 191 18.22 -10.73 -4.57
N LEU A 192 17.24 -10.71 -5.45
CA LEU A 192 15.97 -11.38 -5.26
C LEU A 192 16.11 -12.89 -5.46
N LYS A 193 15.59 -13.65 -4.51
CA LYS A 193 15.57 -15.12 -4.54
C LYS A 193 14.15 -15.63 -4.31
N GLU A 194 13.86 -16.81 -4.84
CA GLU A 194 12.57 -17.47 -4.61
C GLU A 194 12.22 -17.58 -3.13
N GLY A 195 10.94 -17.40 -2.81
CA GLY A 195 10.44 -17.42 -1.44
C GLY A 195 10.62 -16.12 -0.65
N LEU A 196 11.25 -15.08 -1.23
CA LEU A 196 11.26 -13.75 -0.63
C LEU A 196 9.88 -13.13 -0.78
N VAL A 197 9.25 -12.79 0.34
CA VAL A 197 7.96 -12.08 0.38
C VAL A 197 8.20 -10.63 0.76
N ILE A 198 7.71 -9.71 -0.06
CA ILE A 198 7.90 -8.26 0.09
C ILE A 198 6.62 -7.48 -0.24
N ALA A 199 6.46 -6.34 0.39
CA ALA A 199 5.57 -5.26 0.00
C ALA A 199 6.27 -4.37 -1.04
N ILE A 200 5.57 -4.08 -2.13
CA ILE A 200 5.95 -3.06 -3.11
C ILE A 200 4.86 -2.01 -3.07
N GLU A 201 5.21 -0.78 -2.68
CA GLU A 201 4.25 0.24 -2.24
C GLU A 201 4.63 1.64 -2.73
N PRO A 202 4.54 1.93 -4.03
CA PRO A 202 4.82 3.27 -4.53
C PRO A 202 3.90 4.32 -3.90
N MET A 203 4.53 5.34 -3.33
CA MET A 203 3.92 6.59 -2.91
C MET A 203 4.35 7.66 -3.89
N ILE A 204 3.39 8.17 -4.67
CA ILE A 204 3.65 9.10 -5.78
C ILE A 204 2.88 10.39 -5.55
N ASN A 205 3.60 11.50 -5.56
CA ASN A 205 3.04 12.83 -5.39
C ASN A 205 2.80 13.49 -6.75
N LEU A 206 1.69 14.19 -6.92
CA LEU A 206 1.40 14.96 -8.11
C LEU A 206 2.49 16.02 -8.36
N GLY A 207 2.97 16.64 -7.29
CA GLY A 207 4.00 17.66 -7.30
C GLY A 207 5.39 17.14 -6.92
N THR A 208 6.01 17.79 -5.93
CA THR A 208 7.37 17.43 -5.48
C THR A 208 7.40 16.11 -4.69
N LYS A 209 8.52 15.41 -4.75
CA LYS A 209 8.77 14.19 -3.97
C LYS A 209 8.94 14.41 -2.46
N ARG A 210 9.01 15.68 -2.00
CA ARG A 210 9.33 16.03 -0.61
C ARG A 210 8.11 15.88 0.27
N VAL A 211 8.34 15.37 1.48
CA VAL A 211 7.30 15.10 2.47
C VAL A 211 7.60 15.77 3.80
N LEU A 212 6.59 15.91 4.64
CA LEU A 212 6.65 16.46 5.99
C LEU A 212 5.92 15.53 6.95
N GLN A 213 6.57 15.15 8.04
CA GLN A 213 5.94 14.44 9.14
C GLN A 213 5.29 15.44 10.12
N HIS A 214 4.06 15.16 10.53
CA HIS A 214 3.29 15.98 11.47
C HIS A 214 3.63 15.69 12.94
N ASN A 215 3.23 16.60 13.82
CA ASN A 215 3.48 16.51 15.26
C ASN A 215 2.68 15.40 15.97
N ASP A 216 1.72 14.77 15.31
CA ASP A 216 1.03 13.59 15.81
C ASP A 216 1.93 12.33 15.81
N GLY A 217 3.12 12.45 15.22
CA GLY A 217 4.13 11.40 15.14
C GLY A 217 3.90 10.38 14.02
N TRP A 218 2.80 10.49 13.25
CA TRP A 218 2.37 9.51 12.24
C TRP A 218 2.15 10.12 10.88
N THR A 219 1.18 11.04 10.77
CA THR A 219 0.74 11.59 9.49
C THR A 219 1.87 12.22 8.70
N ILE A 220 2.03 11.80 7.46
CA ILE A 220 3.00 12.33 6.51
C ILE A 220 2.25 12.97 5.35
N THR A 221 2.56 14.24 5.04
CA THR A 221 1.97 14.99 3.93
C THR A 221 3.00 15.38 2.90
N THR A 222 2.55 15.73 1.71
CA THR A 222 3.37 16.43 0.72
C THR A 222 3.70 17.85 1.21
N ILE A 223 4.89 18.37 0.89
CA ILE A 223 5.31 19.70 1.35
C ILE A 223 4.63 20.84 0.56
N ASP A 224 4.10 20.54 -0.61
CA ASP A 224 3.45 21.48 -1.53
C ASP A 224 1.92 21.39 -1.52
N ASN A 225 1.34 20.58 -0.62
CA ASN A 225 -0.08 20.28 -0.47
C ASN A 225 -0.73 19.75 -1.77
N GLN A 226 0.07 19.18 -2.68
CA GLN A 226 -0.45 18.52 -3.86
C GLN A 226 -0.86 17.08 -3.52
N PRO A 227 -1.86 16.50 -4.22
CA PRO A 227 -2.32 15.12 -3.97
C PRO A 227 -1.18 14.10 -4.03
N SER A 228 -1.31 13.06 -3.20
CA SER A 228 -0.46 11.87 -3.21
C SER A 228 -1.32 10.60 -3.34
N ALA A 229 -0.84 9.63 -4.09
CA ALA A 229 -1.47 8.32 -4.22
C ALA A 229 -0.55 7.22 -3.72
N HIS A 230 -1.15 6.21 -3.09
CA HIS A 230 -0.48 5.04 -2.56
C HIS A 230 -1.19 3.76 -3.02
N PHE A 231 -0.47 2.88 -3.68
CA PHE A 231 -0.93 1.53 -4.04
C PHE A 231 0.11 0.52 -3.63
N GLU A 232 -0.34 -0.62 -3.10
CA GLU A 232 0.57 -1.63 -2.57
C GLU A 232 0.07 -3.03 -2.82
N HIS A 233 1.02 -3.93 -3.11
CA HIS A 233 0.80 -5.37 -3.08
C HIS A 233 1.88 -6.09 -2.27
N THR A 234 1.45 -7.02 -1.43
CA THR A 234 2.32 -8.11 -0.94
C THR A 234 2.51 -9.13 -2.06
N ILE A 235 3.76 -9.41 -2.40
CA ILE A 235 4.13 -10.39 -3.44
C ILE A 235 5.15 -11.41 -2.93
N VAL A 236 5.25 -12.55 -3.58
CA VAL A 236 6.37 -13.47 -3.41
C VAL A 236 7.22 -13.53 -4.69
N VAL A 237 8.52 -13.45 -4.53
CA VAL A 237 9.49 -13.60 -5.62
C VAL A 237 9.51 -15.05 -6.10
N ARG A 238 9.33 -15.24 -7.43
CA ARG A 238 9.38 -16.53 -8.12
C ARG A 238 10.33 -16.45 -9.32
N LYS A 239 10.61 -17.60 -9.94
CA LYS A 239 11.29 -17.63 -11.26
C LYS A 239 10.36 -17.09 -12.33
N GLY A 240 10.89 -16.20 -13.16
CA GLY A 240 10.20 -15.67 -14.35
C GLY A 240 9.12 -14.63 -14.08
N LYS A 241 8.27 -14.81 -13.07
CA LYS A 241 7.20 -13.85 -12.73
C LYS A 241 6.92 -13.88 -11.24
N ALA A 242 6.84 -12.72 -10.60
CA ALA A 242 6.37 -12.61 -9.22
C ALA A 242 4.92 -13.08 -9.08
N GLU A 243 4.59 -13.62 -7.93
CA GLU A 243 3.23 -14.00 -7.58
C GLU A 243 2.66 -12.99 -6.59
N ILE A 244 1.53 -12.36 -6.94
CA ILE A 244 0.84 -11.41 -6.06
C ILE A 244 0.00 -12.20 -5.07
N LEU A 245 0.14 -11.90 -3.77
CA LEU A 245 -0.57 -12.58 -2.69
C LEU A 245 -1.82 -11.82 -2.22
N SER A 246 -1.84 -10.48 -2.35
CA SER A 246 -3.02 -9.63 -2.19
C SER A 246 -3.80 -9.51 -3.52
N SER A 247 -4.96 -8.83 -3.52
CA SER A 247 -5.74 -8.69 -4.75
C SER A 247 -6.55 -7.39 -4.76
N PHE A 248 -6.60 -6.72 -5.91
CA PHE A 248 -7.50 -5.59 -6.14
C PHE A 248 -8.81 -5.98 -6.85
N GLU A 249 -8.96 -7.23 -7.29
CA GLU A 249 -10.12 -7.66 -8.10
C GLU A 249 -11.47 -7.42 -7.40
N GLU A 250 -11.57 -7.75 -6.12
CA GLU A 250 -12.82 -7.57 -5.36
C GLU A 250 -13.10 -6.10 -5.08
N ILE A 251 -12.05 -5.30 -4.86
CA ILE A 251 -12.14 -3.84 -4.72
C ILE A 251 -12.71 -3.23 -6.00
N GLU A 252 -12.09 -3.54 -7.13
CA GLU A 252 -12.49 -3.01 -8.44
C GLU A 252 -13.90 -3.43 -8.86
N LYS A 253 -14.30 -4.66 -8.54
CA LYS A 253 -15.69 -5.10 -8.73
C LYS A 253 -16.70 -4.27 -7.92
N LYS A 254 -16.35 -3.88 -6.69
CA LYS A 254 -17.20 -3.06 -5.83
C LYS A 254 -17.30 -1.60 -6.28
N ILE A 255 -16.20 -1.05 -6.84
CA ILE A 255 -16.16 0.33 -7.34
C ILE A 255 -16.90 0.47 -8.68
N ASN A 256 -16.81 -0.55 -9.56
CA ASN A 256 -17.34 -0.50 -10.92
C ASN A 256 -18.75 -1.12 -11.07
N GLY A 257 -19.33 -1.67 -10.05
CA GLY A 257 -20.65 -2.33 -10.03
C GLY A 257 -21.70 -1.49 -9.36
#